data_8dfa6e4301661741ecc210f98f7e3c0a
#
_entry.id   8dfa6e4301661741ecc210f98f7e3c0a
#
_cell.length_a   1.000
_cell.length_b   1.000
_cell.length_c   1.000
_cell.angle_alpha   90.00
_cell.angle_beta   90.00
_cell.angle_gamma   90.00
#
_symmetry.space_group_name_H-M   'P 1'
#
loop_
_entity.id
_entity.type
_entity.pdbx_description
1 polymer ?
#
loop_
_entity_poly.entity_id
_entity_poly.type
_entity_poly.pdbx_seq_one_letter_code
_entity_poly.pdbx_strand_id
1 'polypeptide(L)'
;YEYARSNIQITPPSKIVEIYSISLLEGPIYKDDTVEFTMKCEVSKGTYIRSLIRDIAYKLSTYGTMKELIRTKQGSFLLEDAFTLEDIQKDNYKLLSIKEALPNIKITKIDDKTLKQVKNGMVLDKFFEEEISLLVDKDGREIAIYKDIGNGKVKPYKMIEV
;
A
#
# COMPACT_ATOMS: atom_id res chain seq x y z
N TYR A 1 -2.54 0.84 22.00
CA TYR A 1 -2.49 2.04 22.86
C TYR A 1 -3.54 1.99 23.99
N GLU A 2 -4.71 1.42 23.74
CA GLU A 2 -5.78 1.27 24.74
C GLU A 2 -5.33 0.36 25.90
N TYR A 3 -4.73 -0.77 25.61
CA TYR A 3 -4.16 -1.68 26.61
C TYR A 3 -2.99 -1.07 27.40
N ALA A 4 -2.14 -0.27 26.71
CA ALA A 4 -1.04 0.43 27.38
C ALA A 4 -1.55 1.49 28.38
N ARG A 5 -2.65 2.18 28.07
CA ARG A 5 -3.29 3.14 28.97
C ARG A 5 -3.95 2.47 30.17
N SER A 6 -4.40 1.23 29.99
CA SER A 6 -5.06 0.43 31.05
C SER A 6 -4.09 -0.40 31.89
N ASN A 7 -2.77 -0.24 31.72
CA ASN A 7 -1.72 -1.06 32.37
C ASN A 7 -1.93 -2.58 32.21
N ILE A 8 -2.60 -3.01 31.16
CA ILE A 8 -2.81 -4.44 30.88
C ILE A 8 -1.58 -4.97 30.14
N GLN A 9 -0.89 -5.91 30.77
CA GLN A 9 0.22 -6.63 30.15
C GLN A 9 -0.33 -7.60 29.10
N ILE A 10 -0.08 -7.30 27.82
CA ILE A 10 -0.41 -8.19 26.70
C ILE A 10 0.87 -8.68 26.03
N THR A 11 0.88 -9.93 25.62
CA THR A 11 1.92 -10.43 24.73
C THR A 11 1.68 -9.81 23.34
N PRO A 12 2.62 -8.98 22.83
CA PRO A 12 2.44 -8.41 21.49
C PRO A 12 2.27 -9.50 20.45
N PRO A 13 1.32 -9.38 19.52
CA PRO A 13 1.17 -10.35 18.44
C PRO A 13 2.46 -10.42 17.61
N SER A 14 3.01 -11.60 17.46
CA SER A 14 4.13 -11.83 16.56
C SER A 14 3.64 -12.03 15.14
N LYS A 15 4.34 -11.47 14.17
CA LYS A 15 4.06 -11.64 12.75
C LYS A 15 5.36 -11.96 12.02
N ILE A 16 5.33 -12.99 11.19
CA ILE A 16 6.42 -13.25 10.26
C ILE A 16 6.38 -12.17 9.18
N VAL A 17 7.50 -11.51 8.99
CA VAL A 17 7.70 -10.48 7.97
C VAL A 17 8.95 -10.82 7.16
N GLU A 18 9.03 -10.28 5.97
CA GLU A 18 10.11 -10.51 5.04
C GLU A 18 10.88 -9.21 4.83
N ILE A 19 12.20 -9.29 4.91
CA ILE A 19 13.10 -8.18 4.61
C ILE A 19 13.76 -8.52 3.27
N TYR A 20 13.33 -7.86 2.21
CA TYR A 20 13.82 -8.12 0.86
C TYR A 20 15.24 -7.61 0.65
N SER A 21 15.53 -6.42 1.20
CA SER A 21 16.87 -5.84 1.15
C SER A 21 17.13 -4.88 2.30
N ILE A 22 18.40 -4.78 2.68
CA ILE A 22 18.93 -3.73 3.56
C ILE A 22 20.25 -3.26 2.96
N SER A 23 20.43 -1.96 2.83
CA SER A 23 21.68 -1.32 2.41
C SER A 23 22.00 -0.13 3.29
N LEU A 24 23.27 0.02 3.63
CA LEU A 24 23.78 1.21 4.30
C LEU A 24 23.89 2.33 3.25
N LEU A 25 23.28 3.47 3.51
CA LEU A 25 23.37 4.66 2.64
C LEU A 25 24.49 5.58 3.10
N GLU A 26 24.60 5.79 4.41
CA GLU A 26 25.64 6.59 5.03
C GLU A 26 26.34 5.75 6.08
N GLY A 27 27.67 5.82 6.11
CA GLY A 27 28.51 5.04 7.03
C GLY A 27 28.26 5.43 8.49
N PRO A 28 28.69 4.59 9.44
CA PRO A 28 28.50 4.87 10.85
C PRO A 28 29.24 6.13 11.28
N ILE A 29 28.53 7.06 11.93
CA ILE A 29 29.07 8.27 12.56
C ILE A 29 29.10 8.01 14.06
N TYR A 30 30.29 8.01 14.62
CA TYR A 30 30.49 7.80 16.05
C TYR A 30 30.41 9.15 16.78
N LYS A 31 29.55 9.21 17.80
CA LYS A 31 29.34 10.38 18.65
C LYS A 31 29.24 9.91 20.10
N ASP A 32 30.28 10.19 20.87
CA ASP A 32 30.40 9.74 22.26
C ASP A 32 30.09 8.23 22.37
N ASP A 33 29.08 7.83 23.13
CA ASP A 33 28.68 6.43 23.34
C ASP A 33 27.63 5.97 22.30
N THR A 34 27.36 6.74 21.26
CA THR A 34 26.35 6.44 20.24
C THR A 34 26.92 6.32 18.84
N VAL A 35 26.25 5.52 18.01
CA VAL A 35 26.57 5.39 16.58
C VAL A 35 25.32 5.69 15.78
N GLU A 36 25.41 6.65 14.87
CA GLU A 36 24.36 6.99 13.93
C GLU A 36 24.71 6.48 12.53
N PHE A 37 23.74 5.95 11.83
CA PHE A 37 23.86 5.58 10.43
C PHE A 37 22.52 5.64 9.72
N THR A 38 22.54 5.81 8.40
CA THR A 38 21.36 5.80 7.55
C THR A 38 21.33 4.53 6.73
N MET A 39 20.21 3.81 6.80
CA MET A 39 20.01 2.60 6.00
C MET A 39 18.71 2.70 5.17
N LYS A 40 18.73 2.09 3.99
CA LYS A 40 17.54 1.84 3.18
C LYS A 40 17.14 0.39 3.34
N CYS A 41 15.85 0.13 3.56
CA CYS A 41 15.33 -1.23 3.60
C CYS A 41 14.07 -1.37 2.74
N GLU A 42 13.95 -2.51 2.08
CA GLU A 42 12.74 -2.95 1.40
C GLU A 42 12.14 -4.11 2.19
N VAL A 43 10.87 -3.98 2.57
CA VAL A 43 10.24 -4.87 3.54
C VAL A 43 8.81 -5.23 3.13
N SER A 44 8.34 -6.39 3.57
CA SER A 44 6.96 -6.82 3.33
C SER A 44 5.94 -5.96 4.07
N LYS A 45 4.69 -5.99 3.60
CA LYS A 45 3.55 -5.29 4.20
C LYS A 45 3.38 -5.69 5.67
N GLY A 46 3.28 -4.68 6.53
CA GLY A 46 3.07 -4.86 7.97
C GLY A 46 4.35 -5.01 8.77
N THR A 47 5.52 -4.80 8.17
CA THR A 47 6.79 -4.69 8.89
C THR A 47 6.87 -3.37 9.65
N TYR A 48 7.10 -3.45 10.96
CA TYR A 48 7.34 -2.28 11.80
C TYR A 48 8.83 -1.96 11.82
N ILE A 49 9.22 -0.84 11.22
CA ILE A 49 10.64 -0.44 11.15
C ILE A 49 11.28 -0.28 12.53
N ARG A 50 10.54 0.21 13.53
CA ARG A 50 11.01 0.27 14.92
C ARG A 50 11.38 -1.12 15.48
N SER A 51 10.60 -2.14 15.15
CA SER A 51 10.90 -3.52 15.55
C SER A 51 12.12 -4.05 14.81
N LEU A 52 12.24 -3.77 13.51
CA LEU A 52 13.41 -4.14 12.72
C LEU A 52 14.70 -3.54 13.31
N ILE A 53 14.69 -2.26 13.67
CA ILE A 53 15.84 -1.57 14.29
C ILE A 53 16.20 -2.21 15.62
N ARG A 54 15.23 -2.50 16.47
CA ARG A 54 15.45 -3.21 17.74
C ARG A 54 16.08 -4.58 17.51
N ASP A 55 15.58 -5.34 16.56
CA ASP A 55 16.05 -6.69 16.29
C ASP A 55 17.47 -6.69 15.69
N ILE A 56 17.80 -5.69 14.86
CA ILE A 56 19.19 -5.45 14.39
C ILE A 56 20.10 -5.13 15.57
N ALA A 57 19.70 -4.22 16.44
CA ALA A 57 20.49 -3.83 17.59
C ALA A 57 20.74 -5.00 18.54
N TYR A 58 19.74 -5.85 18.80
CA TYR A 58 19.91 -7.07 19.59
C TYR A 58 20.92 -8.05 18.97
N LYS A 59 20.90 -8.21 17.65
CA LYS A 59 21.90 -9.04 16.94
C LYS A 59 23.32 -8.48 17.06
N LEU A 60 23.46 -7.19 17.24
CA LEU A 60 24.74 -6.51 17.48
C LEU A 60 25.08 -6.38 18.97
N SER A 61 24.33 -7.03 19.86
CA SER A 61 24.49 -6.99 21.32
C SER A 61 24.44 -5.57 21.90
N THR A 62 23.56 -4.73 21.35
CA THR A 62 23.38 -3.33 21.77
C THR A 62 21.90 -2.94 21.74
N TYR A 63 21.62 -1.67 21.99
CA TYR A 63 20.29 -1.06 21.89
C TYR A 63 20.25 -0.10 20.71
N GLY A 64 19.07 -0.02 20.06
CA GLY A 64 18.89 0.88 18.92
C GLY A 64 17.53 1.55 18.96
N THR A 65 17.51 2.79 18.50
CA THR A 65 16.29 3.58 18.34
C THR A 65 16.25 4.23 16.98
N MET A 66 15.04 4.52 16.50
CA MET A 66 14.82 5.19 15.23
C MET A 66 14.86 6.71 15.46
N LYS A 67 15.81 7.37 14.81
CA LYS A 67 15.94 8.83 14.84
C LYS A 67 14.98 9.49 13.85
N GLU A 68 14.96 8.97 12.62
CA GLU A 68 14.14 9.47 11.53
C GLU A 68 13.67 8.33 10.64
N LEU A 69 12.54 8.52 9.97
CA LEU A 69 12.00 7.57 9.00
C LEU A 69 11.38 8.30 7.82
N ILE A 70 11.88 8.00 6.63
CA ILE A 70 11.33 8.48 5.37
C ILE A 70 10.86 7.26 4.56
N ARG A 71 9.59 7.26 4.15
CA ARG A 71 9.07 6.26 3.23
C ARG A 71 9.29 6.74 1.81
N THR A 72 10.17 6.09 1.08
CA THR A 72 10.51 6.46 -0.30
C THR A 72 9.63 5.78 -1.35
N LYS A 73 8.94 4.67 -0.97
CA LYS A 73 8.06 3.92 -1.88
C LYS A 73 6.94 3.21 -1.12
N GLN A 74 5.76 3.16 -1.72
CA GLN A 74 4.61 2.38 -1.25
C GLN A 74 3.87 1.77 -2.45
N GLY A 75 4.04 0.46 -2.69
CA GLY A 75 3.54 -0.19 -3.91
C GLY A 75 4.16 0.44 -5.16
N SER A 76 3.34 0.96 -6.05
CA SER A 76 3.78 1.67 -7.27
C SER A 76 4.10 3.15 -7.06
N PHE A 77 3.73 3.73 -5.90
CA PHE A 77 3.92 5.16 -5.64
C PHE A 77 5.31 5.45 -5.10
N LEU A 78 6.00 6.43 -5.68
CA LEU A 78 7.31 6.91 -5.26
C LEU A 78 7.18 8.24 -4.51
N LEU A 79 8.11 8.51 -3.60
CA LEU A 79 8.14 9.78 -2.86
C LEU A 79 8.37 10.98 -3.79
N GLU A 80 9.16 10.79 -4.84
CA GLU A 80 9.47 11.83 -5.84
C GLU A 80 8.25 12.27 -6.66
N ASP A 81 7.20 11.43 -6.75
CA ASP A 81 5.93 11.75 -7.42
C ASP A 81 4.89 12.32 -6.46
N ALA A 82 5.22 12.43 -5.18
CA ALA A 82 4.29 12.88 -4.17
C ALA A 82 4.24 14.41 -4.08
N PHE A 83 3.06 14.93 -3.79
CA PHE A 83 2.84 16.35 -3.53
C PHE A 83 2.85 16.62 -2.03
N THR A 84 3.39 17.76 -1.63
CA THR A 84 3.33 18.22 -0.24
C THR A 84 1.93 18.75 0.11
N LEU A 85 1.64 18.88 1.41
CA LEU A 85 0.38 19.52 1.83
C LEU A 85 0.29 20.98 1.34
N GLU A 86 1.44 21.68 1.24
CA GLU A 86 1.48 23.02 0.68
C GLU A 86 1.17 23.06 -0.80
N ASP A 87 1.65 22.09 -1.58
CA ASP A 87 1.31 21.96 -3.00
C ASP A 87 -0.19 21.75 -3.17
N ILE A 88 -0.79 20.88 -2.37
CA ILE A 88 -2.24 20.60 -2.40
C ILE A 88 -3.03 21.88 -2.04
N GLN A 89 -2.60 22.64 -1.04
CA GLN A 89 -3.25 23.90 -0.65
C GLN A 89 -3.18 24.99 -1.74
N LYS A 90 -2.17 24.91 -2.58
CA LYS A 90 -1.96 25.85 -3.71
C LYS A 90 -2.55 25.34 -5.03
N ASP A 91 -3.33 24.25 -5.00
CA ASP A 91 -3.85 23.55 -6.19
C ASP A 91 -2.75 23.09 -7.17
N ASN A 92 -1.53 22.91 -6.69
CA ASN A 92 -0.38 22.44 -7.46
C ASN A 92 -0.22 20.92 -7.28
N TYR A 93 -1.18 20.16 -7.76
CA TYR A 93 -1.13 18.70 -7.70
C TYR A 93 -1.84 18.06 -8.90
N LYS A 94 -1.58 16.78 -9.14
CA LYS A 94 -2.26 15.98 -10.15
C LYS A 94 -3.03 14.86 -9.47
N LEU A 95 -4.34 14.73 -9.77
CA LEU A 95 -5.10 13.54 -9.43
C LEU A 95 -4.79 12.42 -10.42
N LEU A 96 -4.54 11.24 -9.89
CA LEU A 96 -4.39 10.04 -10.70
C LEU A 96 -5.76 9.40 -10.95
N SER A 97 -5.99 8.90 -12.15
CA SER A 97 -7.09 7.97 -12.43
C SER A 97 -6.86 6.65 -11.69
N ILE A 98 -7.90 5.83 -11.54
CA ILE A 98 -7.77 4.48 -10.95
C ILE A 98 -6.81 3.62 -11.76
N LYS A 99 -6.83 3.73 -13.08
CA LYS A 99 -5.92 3.05 -13.98
C LYS A 99 -4.45 3.44 -13.74
N GLU A 100 -4.16 4.74 -13.58
CA GLU A 100 -2.81 5.22 -13.25
C GLU A 100 -2.38 4.77 -11.85
N ALA A 101 -3.29 4.79 -10.88
CA ALA A 101 -3.03 4.38 -9.50
C ALA A 101 -2.84 2.86 -9.34
N LEU A 102 -3.43 2.07 -10.22
CA LEU A 102 -3.37 0.60 -10.21
C LEU A 102 -2.84 0.06 -11.56
N PRO A 103 -1.55 0.30 -11.90
CA PRO A 103 -1.00 0.01 -13.23
C PRO A 103 -1.06 -1.46 -13.62
N ASN A 104 -1.18 -2.37 -12.66
CA ASN A 104 -1.28 -3.81 -12.89
C ASN A 104 -2.72 -4.32 -12.97
N ILE A 105 -3.73 -3.46 -12.78
CA ILE A 105 -5.13 -3.89 -12.89
C ILE A 105 -5.48 -4.12 -14.36
N LYS A 106 -6.10 -5.23 -14.64
CA LYS A 106 -6.64 -5.49 -15.98
C LYS A 106 -7.91 -4.68 -16.22
N ILE A 107 -8.07 -4.24 -17.47
CA ILE A 107 -9.19 -3.41 -17.88
C ILE A 107 -10.10 -4.22 -18.78
N THR A 108 -11.39 -4.26 -18.44
CA THR A 108 -12.42 -4.90 -19.25
C THR A 108 -13.44 -3.85 -19.73
N LYS A 109 -13.59 -3.71 -21.06
CA LYS A 109 -14.63 -2.88 -21.64
C LYS A 109 -15.98 -3.59 -21.56
N ILE A 110 -17.01 -2.86 -21.17
CA ILE A 110 -18.37 -3.37 -21.06
C ILE A 110 -19.32 -2.64 -22.00
N ASP A 111 -20.34 -3.36 -22.45
CA ASP A 111 -21.42 -2.81 -23.28
C ASP A 111 -22.47 -2.06 -22.45
N ASP A 112 -23.37 -1.36 -23.14
CA ASP A 112 -24.42 -0.55 -22.50
C ASP A 112 -25.41 -1.40 -21.66
N LYS A 113 -25.60 -2.68 -21.98
CA LYS A 113 -26.43 -3.61 -21.21
C LYS A 113 -25.75 -3.97 -19.89
N THR A 114 -24.50 -4.38 -19.96
CA THR A 114 -23.68 -4.72 -18.79
C THR A 114 -23.45 -3.49 -17.91
N LEU A 115 -23.26 -2.31 -18.50
CA LEU A 115 -23.11 -1.05 -17.78
C LEU A 115 -24.29 -0.77 -16.85
N LYS A 116 -25.53 -0.98 -17.30
CA LYS A 116 -26.74 -0.82 -16.46
C LYS A 116 -26.73 -1.77 -15.27
N GLN A 117 -26.32 -3.01 -15.47
CA GLN A 117 -26.25 -4.01 -14.42
C GLN A 117 -25.13 -3.66 -13.41
N VAL A 118 -23.96 -3.25 -13.91
CA VAL A 118 -22.81 -2.82 -13.09
C VAL A 118 -23.17 -1.61 -12.24
N LYS A 119 -23.81 -0.58 -12.80
CA LYS A 119 -24.26 0.61 -12.04
C LYS A 119 -25.23 0.26 -10.90
N ASN A 120 -26.00 -0.81 -11.05
CA ASN A 120 -26.87 -1.33 -9.99
C ASN A 120 -26.16 -2.29 -9.01
N GLY A 121 -24.85 -2.47 -9.13
CA GLY A 121 -24.07 -3.33 -8.25
C GLY A 121 -24.42 -4.82 -8.33
N MET A 122 -24.91 -5.30 -9.47
CA MET A 122 -25.37 -6.68 -9.64
C MET A 122 -24.20 -7.67 -9.63
N VAL A 123 -24.47 -8.87 -9.11
CA VAL A 123 -23.62 -10.05 -9.34
C VAL A 123 -23.89 -10.54 -10.77
N LEU A 124 -22.83 -10.74 -11.54
CA LEU A 124 -22.90 -11.11 -12.97
C LEU A 124 -22.21 -12.44 -13.22
N ASP A 125 -22.52 -13.06 -14.36
CA ASP A 125 -21.71 -14.15 -14.89
C ASP A 125 -20.31 -13.64 -15.20
N LYS A 126 -19.29 -14.49 -14.97
CA LYS A 126 -17.89 -14.12 -15.21
C LYS A 126 -17.67 -13.87 -16.70
N PHE A 127 -17.06 -12.73 -17.02
CA PHE A 127 -16.78 -12.28 -18.39
C PHE A 127 -15.35 -11.73 -18.57
N PHE A 128 -14.46 -11.94 -17.58
CA PHE A 128 -13.03 -11.69 -17.63
C PHE A 128 -12.28 -12.83 -16.92
N GLU A 129 -11.02 -13.05 -17.25
CA GLU A 129 -10.24 -14.20 -16.77
C GLU A 129 -9.59 -13.95 -15.40
N GLU A 130 -9.22 -12.73 -15.10
CA GLU A 130 -8.46 -12.34 -13.92
C GLU A 130 -9.32 -12.46 -12.64
N GLU A 131 -8.64 -12.47 -11.48
CA GLU A 131 -9.30 -12.43 -10.17
C GLU A 131 -10.06 -11.10 -9.96
N ILE A 132 -9.50 -10.01 -10.52
CA ILE A 132 -10.03 -8.64 -10.37
C ILE A 132 -9.83 -7.85 -11.67
N SER A 133 -10.84 -7.08 -12.05
CA SER A 133 -10.76 -6.23 -13.24
C SER A 133 -11.42 -4.86 -13.02
N LEU A 134 -10.84 -3.83 -13.61
CA LEU A 134 -11.42 -2.50 -13.74
C LEU A 134 -12.36 -2.49 -14.96
N LEU A 135 -13.63 -2.25 -14.72
CA LEU A 135 -14.63 -2.15 -15.78
C LEU A 135 -14.71 -0.71 -16.26
N VAL A 136 -14.60 -0.56 -17.57
CA VAL A 136 -14.74 0.73 -18.25
C VAL A 136 -15.85 0.66 -19.29
N ASP A 137 -16.56 1.78 -19.49
CA ASP A 137 -17.56 1.88 -20.56
C ASP A 137 -16.93 1.98 -21.95
N LYS A 138 -17.77 2.13 -22.98
CA LYS A 138 -17.33 2.28 -24.38
C LYS A 138 -16.44 3.51 -24.62
N ASP A 139 -16.63 4.56 -23.82
CA ASP A 139 -15.89 5.82 -23.89
C ASP A 139 -14.59 5.78 -23.03
N GLY A 140 -14.35 4.68 -22.30
CA GLY A 140 -13.18 4.48 -21.46
C GLY A 140 -13.32 5.07 -20.05
N ARG A 141 -14.54 5.48 -19.64
CA ARG A 141 -14.78 5.95 -18.27
C ARG A 141 -14.74 4.79 -17.30
N GLU A 142 -14.11 4.99 -16.16
CA GLU A 142 -13.91 4.00 -15.10
C GLU A 142 -15.21 3.88 -14.28
N ILE A 143 -15.85 2.71 -14.32
CA ILE A 143 -17.18 2.50 -13.71
C ILE A 143 -17.08 1.79 -12.36
N ALA A 144 -16.39 0.66 -12.32
CA ALA A 144 -16.29 -0.16 -11.12
C ALA A 144 -15.12 -1.12 -11.20
N ILE A 145 -14.64 -1.56 -10.04
CA ILE A 145 -13.76 -2.73 -9.92
C ILE A 145 -14.62 -3.92 -9.53
N TYR A 146 -14.54 -5.00 -10.30
CA TYR A 146 -15.22 -6.26 -10.05
C TYR A 146 -14.22 -7.34 -9.72
N LYS A 147 -14.61 -8.29 -8.87
CA LYS A 147 -13.78 -9.44 -8.52
C LYS A 147 -14.52 -10.75 -8.75
N ASP A 148 -13.76 -11.76 -9.10
CA ASP A 148 -14.21 -13.16 -9.15
C ASP A 148 -14.56 -13.63 -7.72
N ILE A 149 -15.70 -14.32 -7.59
CA ILE A 149 -16.15 -14.93 -6.33
C ILE A 149 -16.25 -16.44 -6.44
N GLY A 150 -15.74 -17.02 -7.52
CA GLY A 150 -15.90 -18.44 -7.83
C GLY A 150 -17.25 -18.75 -8.48
N ASN A 151 -17.44 -20.02 -8.84
CA ASN A 151 -18.67 -20.56 -9.45
C ASN A 151 -19.11 -19.80 -10.73
N GLY A 152 -18.14 -19.28 -11.50
CA GLY A 152 -18.41 -18.53 -12.72
C GLY A 152 -19.12 -17.21 -12.50
N LYS A 153 -18.96 -16.58 -11.34
CA LYS A 153 -19.60 -15.30 -10.99
C LYS A 153 -18.59 -14.24 -10.59
N VAL A 154 -18.95 -12.99 -10.86
CA VAL A 154 -18.20 -11.79 -10.44
C VAL A 154 -19.12 -10.83 -9.69
N LYS A 155 -18.59 -10.09 -8.73
CA LYS A 155 -19.34 -9.08 -7.98
C LYS A 155 -18.55 -7.76 -7.84
N PRO A 156 -19.24 -6.65 -7.53
CA PRO A 156 -18.57 -5.39 -7.21
C PRO A 156 -17.58 -5.59 -6.05
N TYR A 157 -16.36 -5.13 -6.26
CA TYR A 157 -15.36 -4.94 -5.21
C TYR A 157 -15.33 -3.48 -4.76
N LYS A 158 -15.40 -2.54 -5.73
CA LYS A 158 -15.49 -1.11 -5.50
C LYS A 158 -16.26 -0.45 -6.63
N MET A 159 -17.29 0.35 -6.31
CA MET A 159 -17.93 1.25 -7.26
C MET A 159 -17.12 2.55 -7.35
N ILE A 160 -16.97 3.09 -8.55
CA ILE A 160 -16.23 4.33 -8.84
C ILE A 160 -17.21 5.41 -9.21
N GLU A 161 -18.04 5.16 -10.22
CA GLU A 161 -19.13 6.02 -10.61
C GLU A 161 -20.46 5.45 -10.09
N VAL A 162 -21.19 6.23 -9.29
CA VAL A 162 -22.49 5.85 -8.73
C VAL A 162 -23.56 6.74 -9.36
#